data_26bb881dc0633d946ba7f5050674bb40
#
_entry.id   26bb881dc0633d946ba7f5050674bb40
#
_cell.length_a   1.000
_cell.length_b   1.000
_cell.length_c   1.000
_cell.angle_alpha   90.00
_cell.angle_beta   90.00
_cell.angle_gamma   90.00
#
_symmetry.space_group_name_H-M   'P 1'
#
loop_
_entity.id
_entity.type
_entity.pdbx_description
1 polymer ?
#
loop_
_entity_poly.entity_id
_entity_poly.type
_entity_poly.pdbx_seq_one_letter_code
_entity_poly.pdbx_strand_id
1 'polypeptide(L)'
;MRIKKYSIALFLAAVALSVTALPSRMVSALSPMAQQDTLLSEAINPASVVDEVVWVVGDEPILKSEVEMMRLQGEAEGVKWKGDPECKILEQIAVQKLFLHQAALDSIKVTEGEIAQGVDQQINYWISLPQIGSKEKLEQYQRKSITQIRQDLHDDFKNRQLVQRMQEQLVSNVKVSPAEVREYFNKMPQDSIPMIPTTVEVEILTQKPKVEQEEVNRIKNQLRDYTDRVTKGETSFETLARLYSEDPGSARQGGELGYMGRGMLDPAFASAAFNLTDPKKLSKVVESEFGYHIIQLIDRRGDKINCRHILLKPHVSMASIDAAKQRLDSISTDIKNGKFTFENATAYISDDKDTRNNHGLMVNSSANARTSRFAMKDLPTEIARVVENLKVDEMSKPFEMVDAKGKTVCAIVKLKSRINEHRATITEDFQAMKDIVTAKRRQEIIHEWVVKKVKDTYVKMNPRYRNCNFEYEGWNR
;
A
#
# COMPACT_ATOMS: atom_id res chain seq x y z
N MET A 1 -7.10 22.27 45.06
CA MET A 1 -6.27 22.30 43.87
C MET A 1 -6.85 21.29 42.89
N ARG A 2 -7.64 21.74 41.90
CA ARG A 2 -8.45 20.86 41.03
C ARG A 2 -7.57 20.43 39.86
N ILE A 3 -7.22 19.14 39.80
CA ILE A 3 -6.52 18.53 38.67
C ILE A 3 -7.55 18.29 37.56
N LYS A 4 -7.43 19.03 36.49
CA LYS A 4 -8.20 18.79 35.26
C LYS A 4 -7.86 17.43 34.68
N LYS A 5 -8.85 16.55 34.59
CA LYS A 5 -8.77 15.28 33.89
C LYS A 5 -8.65 15.55 32.40
N TYR A 6 -7.47 15.38 31.85
CA TYR A 6 -7.29 15.28 30.40
C TYR A 6 -7.62 13.85 30.00
N SER A 7 -8.77 13.65 29.38
CA SER A 7 -9.07 12.44 28.62
C SER A 7 -8.16 12.43 27.40
N ILE A 8 -7.06 11.69 27.47
CA ILE A 8 -6.20 11.43 26.32
C ILE A 8 -6.91 10.38 25.48
N ALA A 9 -7.77 10.84 24.56
CA ALA A 9 -8.15 10.01 23.43
C ALA A 9 -6.91 9.91 22.54
N LEU A 10 -6.33 8.71 22.48
CA LEU A 10 -5.26 8.36 21.54
C LEU A 10 -5.78 8.58 20.10
N PHE A 11 -5.57 9.76 19.56
CA PHE A 11 -5.59 9.96 18.14
C PHE A 11 -4.22 9.58 17.62
N LEU A 12 -4.07 8.32 17.23
CA LEU A 12 -3.16 7.93 16.18
C LEU A 12 -3.66 8.60 14.89
N ALA A 13 -3.38 9.91 14.77
CA ALA A 13 -3.21 10.49 13.48
C ALA A 13 -1.84 9.97 12.98
N ALA A 14 -1.77 8.66 12.75
CA ALA A 14 -0.92 8.19 11.71
C ALA A 14 -1.41 8.93 10.48
N VAL A 15 -0.65 9.92 10.00
CA VAL A 15 -0.60 10.24 8.61
C VAL A 15 0.08 9.03 7.95
N ALA A 16 -0.47 7.84 8.18
CA ALA A 16 -0.45 6.81 7.21
C ALA A 16 -1.34 7.38 6.11
N LEU A 17 -0.73 7.81 5.02
CA LEU A 17 -1.37 7.80 3.72
C LEU A 17 -1.83 6.35 3.48
N SER A 18 -2.88 5.94 4.18
CA SER A 18 -3.73 4.91 3.68
C SER A 18 -4.33 5.55 2.44
N VAL A 19 -3.86 5.09 1.30
CA VAL A 19 -4.57 5.17 0.04
C VAL A 19 -5.88 4.41 0.30
N THR A 20 -6.81 5.09 0.98
CA THR A 20 -8.13 4.56 1.21
C THR A 20 -8.85 4.62 -0.11
N ALA A 21 -9.25 3.46 -0.58
CA ALA A 21 -10.18 3.32 -1.68
C ALA A 21 -11.30 4.35 -1.48
N LEU A 22 -11.57 5.13 -2.51
CA LEU A 22 -12.77 5.96 -2.60
C LEU A 22 -13.96 5.05 -2.30
N PRO A 23 -14.72 5.30 -1.24
CA PRO A 23 -15.88 4.48 -0.96
C PRO A 23 -16.85 4.59 -2.14
N SER A 24 -17.41 3.47 -2.55
CA SER A 24 -18.39 3.34 -3.65
C SER A 24 -19.60 4.27 -3.53
N ARG A 25 -19.76 4.98 -2.42
CA ARG A 25 -20.79 6.01 -2.20
C ARG A 25 -20.51 7.36 -2.86
N MET A 26 -19.28 7.67 -3.29
CA MET A 26 -19.00 8.92 -4.01
C MET A 26 -19.68 9.01 -5.37
N VAL A 27 -19.92 7.88 -6.03
CA VAL A 27 -20.55 7.86 -7.36
C VAL A 27 -22.04 8.21 -7.29
N SER A 28 -22.70 7.90 -6.17
CA SER A 28 -24.14 8.18 -6.02
C SER A 28 -24.46 9.61 -5.55
N ALA A 29 -23.51 10.28 -4.89
CA ALA A 29 -23.74 11.64 -4.40
C ALA A 29 -23.51 12.73 -5.46
N LEU A 30 -22.83 12.40 -6.56
CA LEU A 30 -22.56 13.36 -7.64
C LEU A 30 -23.64 13.35 -8.75
N SER A 31 -24.53 12.36 -8.77
CA SER A 31 -25.62 12.32 -9.75
C SER A 31 -26.67 13.46 -9.61
N PRO A 32 -27.00 14.00 -8.42
CA PRO A 32 -27.87 15.15 -8.29
C PRO A 32 -27.22 16.48 -8.65
N MET A 33 -25.89 16.62 -8.56
CA MET A 33 -25.21 17.87 -8.86
C MET A 33 -25.13 18.21 -10.35
N ALA A 34 -25.17 17.21 -11.22
CA ALA A 34 -25.13 17.43 -12.67
C ALA A 34 -26.40 18.12 -13.21
N GLN A 35 -27.50 18.11 -12.47
CA GLN A 35 -28.76 18.83 -12.85
C GLN A 35 -28.89 20.21 -12.20
N GLN A 36 -28.10 20.54 -11.16
CA GLN A 36 -28.11 21.87 -10.54
C GLN A 36 -27.07 22.83 -11.14
N ASP A 37 -26.02 22.32 -11.77
CA ASP A 37 -24.98 23.15 -12.38
C ASP A 37 -25.48 24.02 -13.56
N THR A 38 -26.58 23.63 -14.21
CA THR A 38 -27.17 24.42 -15.31
C THR A 38 -27.92 25.66 -14.85
N LEU A 39 -28.33 25.72 -13.60
CA LEU A 39 -29.05 26.89 -13.07
C LEU A 39 -28.14 27.89 -12.33
N LEU A 40 -26.94 27.46 -11.92
CA LEU A 40 -25.99 28.35 -11.26
C LEU A 40 -25.00 29.02 -12.23
N SER A 41 -24.91 28.56 -13.47
CA SER A 41 -23.98 29.12 -14.46
C SER A 41 -24.46 30.46 -15.04
N GLU A 42 -25.73 30.78 -14.93
CA GLU A 42 -26.28 32.07 -15.40
C GLU A 42 -26.18 33.19 -14.37
N ALA A 43 -25.97 32.91 -13.11
CA ALA A 43 -25.97 33.91 -12.02
C ALA A 43 -24.59 34.40 -11.54
N ILE A 44 -23.51 33.71 -11.92
CA ILE A 44 -22.18 34.09 -11.46
C ILE A 44 -21.38 34.68 -12.63
N ASN A 45 -21.11 35.95 -12.57
CA ASN A 45 -20.19 36.61 -13.48
C ASN A 45 -18.77 36.05 -13.23
N PRO A 46 -18.13 35.34 -14.20
CA PRO A 46 -16.80 34.76 -14.01
C PRO A 46 -15.73 35.78 -13.58
N ALA A 47 -15.93 37.07 -13.83
CA ALA A 47 -15.06 38.16 -13.39
C ALA A 47 -15.19 38.53 -11.90
N SER A 48 -16.19 37.96 -11.19
CA SER A 48 -16.42 38.26 -9.76
C SER A 48 -15.98 37.16 -8.80
N VAL A 49 -15.48 36.03 -9.29
CA VAL A 49 -14.94 34.97 -8.43
C VAL A 49 -13.47 35.26 -8.16
N VAL A 50 -13.22 36.14 -7.18
CA VAL A 50 -11.86 36.35 -6.63
C VAL A 50 -11.72 35.37 -5.47
N ASP A 51 -10.77 34.43 -5.59
CA ASP A 51 -10.41 33.58 -4.47
C ASP A 51 -9.82 34.42 -3.32
N GLU A 52 -10.26 34.16 -2.09
CA GLU A 52 -9.88 34.97 -0.94
C GLU A 52 -8.69 34.34 -0.22
N VAL A 53 -7.62 35.12 0.00
CA VAL A 53 -6.54 34.73 0.92
C VAL A 53 -7.07 34.83 2.35
N VAL A 54 -7.30 33.68 2.99
CA VAL A 54 -7.86 33.61 4.34
C VAL A 54 -6.76 33.61 5.42
N TRP A 55 -5.57 33.16 5.05
CA TRP A 55 -4.41 33.11 5.96
C TRP A 55 -3.11 33.19 5.16
N VAL A 56 -2.05 33.73 5.75
CA VAL A 56 -0.68 33.67 5.22
C VAL A 56 0.24 33.15 6.30
N VAL A 57 1.06 32.18 5.95
CA VAL A 57 2.03 31.55 6.85
C VAL A 57 3.42 31.60 6.18
N GLY A 58 4.32 32.42 6.69
CA GLY A 58 5.55 32.73 5.97
C GLY A 58 5.24 33.42 4.63
N ASP A 59 5.70 32.79 3.54
CA ASP A 59 5.44 33.24 2.17
C ASP A 59 4.28 32.46 1.51
N GLU A 60 3.62 31.57 2.25
CA GLU A 60 2.62 30.65 1.75
C GLU A 60 1.20 31.18 2.04
N PRO A 61 0.43 31.59 1.03
CA PRO A 61 -0.97 31.93 1.20
C PRO A 61 -1.83 30.69 1.34
N ILE A 62 -2.90 30.79 2.12
CA ILE A 62 -3.99 29.81 2.20
C ILE A 62 -5.22 30.44 1.59
N LEU A 63 -5.79 29.78 0.59
CA LEU A 63 -6.94 30.24 -0.13
C LEU A 63 -8.24 29.65 0.46
N LYS A 64 -9.33 30.39 0.35
CA LYS A 64 -10.64 29.91 0.77
C LYS A 64 -11.05 28.66 0.00
N SER A 65 -10.72 28.58 -1.28
CA SER A 65 -10.98 27.43 -2.14
C SER A 65 -10.25 26.17 -1.66
N GLU A 66 -9.01 26.29 -1.13
CA GLU A 66 -8.25 25.15 -0.55
C GLU A 66 -9.00 24.57 0.68
N VAL A 67 -9.49 25.47 1.55
CA VAL A 67 -10.24 25.09 2.75
C VAL A 67 -11.55 24.37 2.39
N GLU A 68 -12.29 24.93 1.45
CA GLU A 68 -13.56 24.36 1.02
C GLU A 68 -13.38 23.02 0.30
N MET A 69 -12.34 22.89 -0.52
CA MET A 69 -12.01 21.63 -1.19
C MET A 69 -11.70 20.52 -0.17
N MET A 70 -10.86 20.84 0.84
CA MET A 70 -10.53 19.87 1.90
C MET A 70 -11.75 19.52 2.77
N ARG A 71 -12.65 20.49 3.00
CA ARG A 71 -13.91 20.26 3.71
C ARG A 71 -14.80 19.27 2.95
N LEU A 72 -15.03 19.52 1.65
CA LEU A 72 -15.83 18.64 0.79
C LEU A 72 -15.22 17.24 0.67
N GLN A 73 -13.91 17.15 0.55
CA GLN A 73 -13.21 15.87 0.53
C GLN A 73 -13.41 15.11 1.85
N GLY A 74 -13.21 15.78 2.98
CA GLY A 74 -13.39 15.17 4.30
C GLY A 74 -14.83 14.70 4.53
N GLU A 75 -15.84 15.46 4.08
CA GLU A 75 -17.24 15.05 4.14
C GLU A 75 -17.52 13.81 3.29
N ALA A 76 -16.95 13.77 2.09
CA ALA A 76 -17.09 12.62 1.19
C ALA A 76 -16.43 11.35 1.76
N GLU A 77 -15.32 11.50 2.49
CA GLU A 77 -14.62 10.41 3.19
C GLU A 77 -15.26 10.06 4.55
N GLY A 78 -16.27 10.80 4.98
CA GLY A 78 -16.96 10.58 6.25
C GLY A 78 -16.15 10.99 7.48
N VAL A 79 -15.20 11.91 7.33
CA VAL A 79 -14.37 12.44 8.42
C VAL A 79 -15.26 13.16 9.44
N LYS A 80 -15.16 12.76 10.70
CA LYS A 80 -15.84 13.43 11.82
C LYS A 80 -14.88 14.40 12.50
N TRP A 81 -15.04 15.68 12.23
CA TRP A 81 -14.25 16.73 12.83
C TRP A 81 -14.63 16.94 14.31
N LYS A 82 -13.63 17.12 15.18
CA LYS A 82 -13.84 17.51 16.59
C LYS A 82 -13.85 19.04 16.68
N GLY A 83 -15.02 19.65 16.67
CA GLY A 83 -15.20 21.10 16.70
C GLY A 83 -15.61 21.64 15.34
N ASP A 84 -15.38 22.94 15.10
CA ASP A 84 -15.66 23.60 13.84
C ASP A 84 -14.74 23.05 12.73
N PRO A 85 -15.28 22.42 11.67
CA PRO A 85 -14.47 21.87 10.59
C PRO A 85 -13.59 22.91 9.90
N GLU A 86 -14.12 24.10 9.67
CA GLU A 86 -13.40 25.17 8.98
C GLU A 86 -12.16 25.59 9.76
N CYS A 87 -12.28 25.77 11.09
CA CYS A 87 -11.15 26.08 11.96
C CYS A 87 -10.09 24.96 11.98
N LYS A 88 -10.51 23.71 12.01
CA LYS A 88 -9.59 22.57 12.04
C LYS A 88 -8.86 22.37 10.72
N ILE A 89 -9.56 22.52 9.60
CA ILE A 89 -8.97 22.43 8.27
C ILE A 89 -7.97 23.56 8.04
N LEU A 90 -8.33 24.80 8.42
CA LEU A 90 -7.45 25.95 8.34
C LEU A 90 -6.15 25.73 9.10
N GLU A 91 -6.23 25.25 10.36
CA GLU A 91 -5.06 24.95 11.15
C GLU A 91 -4.20 23.85 10.53
N GLN A 92 -4.83 22.80 10.00
CA GLN A 92 -4.13 21.71 9.33
C GLN A 92 -3.35 22.19 8.11
N ILE A 93 -3.97 23.02 7.26
CA ILE A 93 -3.30 23.63 6.10
C ILE A 93 -2.18 24.57 6.56
N ALA A 94 -2.41 25.39 7.60
CA ALA A 94 -1.41 26.31 8.13
C ALA A 94 -0.17 25.57 8.65
N VAL A 95 -0.35 24.46 9.37
CA VAL A 95 0.75 23.60 9.83
C VAL A 95 1.50 22.99 8.65
N GLN A 96 0.79 22.54 7.60
CA GLN A 96 1.43 22.04 6.39
C GLN A 96 2.27 23.14 5.70
N LYS A 97 1.77 24.36 5.59
CA LYS A 97 2.50 25.50 5.02
C LYS A 97 3.73 25.84 5.87
N LEU A 98 3.68 25.75 7.21
CA LEU A 98 4.88 25.89 8.07
C LEU A 98 5.98 24.88 7.72
N PHE A 99 5.61 23.62 7.51
CA PHE A 99 6.59 22.60 7.11
C PHE A 99 7.16 22.87 5.72
N LEU A 100 6.34 23.31 4.76
CA LEU A 100 6.80 23.67 3.40
C LEU A 100 7.77 24.86 3.44
N HIS A 101 7.41 25.91 4.17
CA HIS A 101 8.28 27.07 4.36
C HIS A 101 9.63 26.67 4.97
N GLN A 102 9.62 25.83 6.03
CA GLN A 102 10.86 25.37 6.64
C GLN A 102 11.64 24.43 5.71
N ALA A 103 10.98 23.55 4.97
CA ALA A 103 11.64 22.67 4.00
C ALA A 103 12.39 23.48 2.93
N ALA A 104 11.84 24.63 2.51
CA ALA A 104 12.52 25.54 1.59
C ALA A 104 13.76 26.20 2.25
N LEU A 105 13.66 26.66 3.50
CA LEU A 105 14.77 27.22 4.25
C LEU A 105 15.90 26.20 4.47
N ASP A 106 15.55 24.96 4.80
CA ASP A 106 16.50 23.86 5.04
C ASP A 106 17.00 23.22 3.73
N SER A 107 16.57 23.74 2.57
CA SER A 107 16.95 23.22 1.24
C SER A 107 16.64 21.73 1.04
N ILE A 108 15.55 21.24 1.62
CA ILE A 108 15.08 19.87 1.41
C ILE A 108 14.62 19.73 -0.03
N LYS A 109 15.07 18.67 -0.70
CA LYS A 109 14.79 18.44 -2.14
C LYS A 109 14.08 17.10 -2.34
N VAL A 110 13.16 17.09 -3.28
CA VAL A 110 12.54 15.89 -3.86
C VAL A 110 12.92 15.85 -5.33
N THR A 111 13.34 14.71 -5.85
CA THR A 111 13.76 14.61 -7.25
C THR A 111 12.56 14.48 -8.18
N GLU A 112 12.67 15.00 -9.41
CA GLU A 112 11.61 14.85 -10.42
C GLU A 112 11.28 13.38 -10.73
N GLY A 113 12.28 12.49 -10.61
CA GLY A 113 12.06 11.05 -10.78
C GLY A 113 11.16 10.44 -9.71
N GLU A 114 11.33 10.85 -8.45
CA GLU A 114 10.48 10.40 -7.33
C GLU A 114 9.05 10.94 -7.48
N ILE A 115 8.92 12.21 -7.88
CA ILE A 115 7.61 12.84 -8.11
C ILE A 115 6.88 12.11 -9.25
N ALA A 116 7.54 11.93 -10.38
CA ALA A 116 6.95 11.26 -11.54
C ALA A 116 6.52 9.81 -11.21
N GLN A 117 7.37 9.07 -10.47
CA GLN A 117 7.04 7.72 -10.03
C GLN A 117 5.82 7.69 -9.11
N GLY A 118 5.74 8.59 -8.15
CA GLY A 118 4.61 8.65 -7.23
C GLY A 118 3.31 9.05 -7.91
N VAL A 119 3.37 10.02 -8.82
CA VAL A 119 2.22 10.44 -9.64
C VAL A 119 1.75 9.29 -10.54
N ASP A 120 2.67 8.57 -11.20
CA ASP A 120 2.31 7.41 -12.02
C ASP A 120 1.70 6.28 -11.19
N GLN A 121 2.21 6.02 -10.00
CA GLN A 121 1.60 5.05 -9.07
C GLN A 121 0.17 5.44 -8.69
N GLN A 122 -0.07 6.72 -8.39
CA GLN A 122 -1.40 7.21 -8.06
C GLN A 122 -2.39 7.09 -9.22
N ILE A 123 -1.97 7.46 -10.42
CA ILE A 123 -2.79 7.33 -11.64
C ILE A 123 -3.10 5.86 -11.91
N ASN A 124 -2.08 4.97 -11.83
CA ASN A 124 -2.27 3.55 -12.04
C ASN A 124 -3.20 2.94 -10.99
N TYR A 125 -3.09 3.37 -9.73
CA TYR A 125 -4.04 2.98 -8.69
C TYR A 125 -5.48 3.38 -9.05
N TRP A 126 -5.73 4.61 -9.46
CA TRP A 126 -7.07 5.04 -9.87
C TRP A 126 -7.60 4.25 -11.06
N ILE A 127 -6.74 3.98 -12.05
CA ILE A 127 -7.11 3.15 -13.21
C ILE A 127 -7.44 1.71 -12.79
N SER A 128 -6.79 1.19 -11.75
CA SER A 128 -7.04 -0.17 -11.23
C SER A 128 -8.38 -0.33 -10.51
N LEU A 129 -9.02 0.79 -10.11
CA LEU A 129 -10.32 0.75 -9.44
C LEU A 129 -11.40 0.19 -10.39
N PRO A 130 -12.30 -0.71 -9.92
CA PRO A 130 -13.31 -1.36 -10.76
C PRO A 130 -14.22 -0.39 -11.52
N GLN A 131 -14.50 0.78 -10.92
CA GLN A 131 -15.35 1.81 -11.52
C GLN A 131 -14.64 2.62 -12.61
N ILE A 132 -13.33 2.66 -12.63
CA ILE A 132 -12.52 3.38 -13.63
C ILE A 132 -12.07 2.41 -14.74
N GLY A 133 -11.15 1.52 -14.45
CA GLY A 133 -10.73 0.42 -15.32
C GLY A 133 -9.89 0.79 -16.55
N SER A 134 -9.82 2.07 -16.96
CA SER A 134 -8.98 2.52 -18.08
C SER A 134 -8.58 4.00 -17.99
N LYS A 135 -7.58 4.41 -18.77
CA LYS A 135 -7.11 5.81 -18.86
C LYS A 135 -8.21 6.73 -19.39
N GLU A 136 -8.91 6.31 -20.44
CA GLU A 136 -9.96 7.07 -21.10
C GLU A 136 -11.14 7.33 -20.13
N LYS A 137 -11.51 6.32 -19.34
CA LYS A 137 -12.52 6.49 -18.31
C LYS A 137 -12.05 7.39 -17.16
N LEU A 138 -10.77 7.35 -16.78
CA LEU A 138 -10.23 8.27 -15.81
C LEU A 138 -10.27 9.71 -16.32
N GLU A 139 -9.90 9.95 -17.60
CA GLU A 139 -10.01 11.27 -18.24
C GLU A 139 -11.46 11.77 -18.28
N GLN A 140 -12.39 10.91 -18.64
CA GLN A 140 -13.84 11.24 -18.62
C GLN A 140 -14.34 11.55 -17.21
N TYR A 141 -13.94 10.75 -16.22
CA TYR A 141 -14.31 10.94 -14.82
C TYR A 141 -13.77 12.25 -14.24
N GLN A 142 -12.49 12.53 -14.50
CA GLN A 142 -11.81 13.73 -14.02
C GLN A 142 -12.08 14.96 -14.92
N ARG A 143 -12.68 14.78 -16.11
CA ARG A 143 -12.88 15.81 -17.14
C ARG A 143 -11.56 16.52 -17.52
N LYS A 144 -10.44 15.81 -17.44
CA LYS A 144 -9.08 16.31 -17.69
C LYS A 144 -8.28 15.24 -18.44
N SER A 145 -7.36 15.65 -19.29
CA SER A 145 -6.41 14.71 -19.89
C SER A 145 -5.45 14.13 -18.87
N ILE A 146 -4.91 12.95 -19.12
CA ILE A 146 -3.87 12.34 -18.25
C ILE A 146 -2.70 13.29 -18.02
N THR A 147 -2.34 14.08 -19.02
CA THR A 147 -1.26 15.07 -18.89
C THR A 147 -1.63 16.17 -17.89
N GLN A 148 -2.85 16.67 -17.93
CA GLN A 148 -3.35 17.64 -16.94
C GLN A 148 -3.46 17.03 -15.55
N ILE A 149 -3.97 15.80 -15.44
CA ILE A 149 -4.03 15.08 -14.17
C ILE A 149 -2.62 14.91 -13.57
N ARG A 150 -1.62 14.56 -14.39
CA ARG A 150 -0.23 14.49 -13.94
C ARG A 150 0.31 15.82 -13.44
N GLN A 151 -0.02 16.89 -14.13
CA GLN A 151 0.42 18.23 -13.76
C GLN A 151 -0.21 18.68 -12.45
N ASP A 152 -1.51 18.44 -12.26
CA ASP A 152 -2.21 18.76 -11.01
C ASP A 152 -1.65 17.96 -9.82
N LEU A 153 -1.37 16.66 -10.03
CA LEU A 153 -0.82 15.79 -8.99
C LEU A 153 0.66 16.07 -8.68
N HIS A 154 1.39 16.68 -9.61
CA HIS A 154 2.83 16.91 -9.47
C HIS A 154 3.16 17.76 -8.25
N ASP A 155 2.55 18.94 -8.14
CA ASP A 155 2.81 19.89 -7.07
C ASP A 155 2.28 19.39 -5.72
N ASP A 156 1.10 18.74 -5.72
CA ASP A 156 0.56 18.11 -4.53
C ASP A 156 1.47 17.00 -4.00
N PHE A 157 1.98 16.15 -4.90
CA PHE A 157 2.89 15.07 -4.54
C PHE A 157 4.22 15.64 -4.02
N LYS A 158 4.78 16.62 -4.72
CA LYS A 158 6.01 17.32 -4.31
C LYS A 158 5.86 17.90 -2.91
N ASN A 159 4.79 18.64 -2.67
CA ASN A 159 4.54 19.30 -1.38
C ASN A 159 4.36 18.28 -0.25
N ARG A 160 3.61 17.21 -0.46
CA ARG A 160 3.48 16.13 0.51
C ARG A 160 4.82 15.47 0.85
N GLN A 161 5.65 15.21 -0.15
CA GLN A 161 6.98 14.63 0.06
C GLN A 161 7.92 15.58 0.81
N LEU A 162 7.87 16.88 0.52
CA LEU A 162 8.66 17.88 1.25
C LEU A 162 8.25 17.96 2.72
N VAL A 163 6.94 17.99 3.00
CA VAL A 163 6.41 17.97 4.38
C VAL A 163 6.84 16.72 5.12
N GLN A 164 6.69 15.56 4.48
CA GLN A 164 7.09 14.28 5.08
C GLN A 164 8.59 14.26 5.40
N ARG A 165 9.45 14.64 4.46
CA ARG A 165 10.91 14.69 4.67
C ARG A 165 11.30 15.65 5.76
N MET A 166 10.64 16.82 5.84
CA MET A 166 10.87 17.78 6.91
C MET A 166 10.52 17.18 8.27
N GLN A 167 9.37 16.51 8.39
CA GLN A 167 8.98 15.82 9.62
C GLN A 167 9.95 14.69 10.00
N GLU A 168 10.34 13.87 9.02
CA GLU A 168 11.32 12.80 9.22
C GLU A 168 12.68 13.34 9.69
N GLN A 169 13.13 14.45 9.13
CA GLN A 169 14.38 15.11 9.55
C GLN A 169 14.30 15.55 11.01
N LEU A 170 13.20 16.16 11.44
CA LEU A 170 13.01 16.60 12.83
C LEU A 170 13.09 15.44 13.83
N VAL A 171 12.58 14.28 13.45
CA VAL A 171 12.51 13.12 14.34
C VAL A 171 13.55 12.03 14.06
N SER A 172 14.48 12.29 13.13
CA SER A 172 15.49 11.31 12.69
C SER A 172 16.39 10.81 13.83
N ASN A 173 16.70 11.69 14.78
CA ASN A 173 17.60 11.40 15.90
C ASN A 173 16.88 10.95 17.17
N VAL A 174 15.56 10.71 17.12
CA VAL A 174 14.79 10.30 18.30
C VAL A 174 15.21 8.90 18.72
N LYS A 175 15.80 8.82 19.91
CA LYS A 175 16.19 7.56 20.57
C LYS A 175 15.43 7.47 21.88
N VAL A 176 14.84 6.32 22.11
CA VAL A 176 14.16 6.00 23.36
C VAL A 176 14.96 4.93 24.09
N SER A 177 15.35 5.23 25.32
CA SER A 177 16.10 4.30 26.17
C SER A 177 15.17 3.25 26.78
N PRO A 178 15.70 2.08 27.18
CA PRO A 178 14.93 1.09 27.91
C PRO A 178 14.35 1.59 29.24
N ALA A 179 15.02 2.55 29.87
CA ALA A 179 14.52 3.16 31.11
C ALA A 179 13.27 4.00 30.88
N GLU A 180 13.24 4.83 29.82
CA GLU A 180 12.08 5.64 29.44
C GLU A 180 10.87 4.76 29.08
N VAL A 181 11.10 3.64 28.38
CA VAL A 181 10.01 2.70 28.06
C VAL A 181 9.41 2.13 29.34
N ARG A 182 10.26 1.68 30.30
CA ARG A 182 9.78 1.15 31.59
C ARG A 182 9.04 2.21 32.40
N GLU A 183 9.59 3.42 32.45
CA GLU A 183 8.97 4.53 33.21
C GLU A 183 7.59 4.90 32.62
N TYR A 184 7.50 4.98 31.28
CA TYR A 184 6.24 5.25 30.60
C TYR A 184 5.20 4.18 30.88
N PHE A 185 5.59 2.91 30.78
CA PHE A 185 4.71 1.78 31.05
C PHE A 185 4.24 1.75 32.50
N ASN A 186 5.14 1.97 33.46
CA ASN A 186 4.82 1.97 34.90
C ASN A 186 3.87 3.11 35.31
N LYS A 187 3.88 4.22 34.56
CA LYS A 187 2.97 5.36 34.76
C LYS A 187 1.63 5.21 34.06
N MET A 188 1.50 4.21 33.19
CA MET A 188 0.29 4.02 32.40
C MET A 188 -0.80 3.38 33.25
N PRO A 189 -2.04 3.95 33.23
CA PRO A 189 -3.18 3.30 33.88
C PRO A 189 -3.40 1.90 33.29
N GLN A 190 -3.77 0.93 34.12
CA GLN A 190 -3.97 -0.45 33.66
C GLN A 190 -4.95 -0.57 32.49
N ASP A 191 -6.01 0.24 32.49
CA ASP A 191 -6.99 0.24 31.39
C ASP A 191 -6.45 0.82 30.07
N SER A 192 -5.34 1.54 30.14
CA SER A 192 -4.67 2.15 28.96
C SER A 192 -3.53 1.29 28.42
N ILE A 193 -3.15 0.21 29.11
CA ILE A 193 -2.15 -0.74 28.63
C ILE A 193 -2.70 -1.41 27.36
N PRO A 194 -1.98 -1.34 26.24
CA PRO A 194 -2.47 -1.89 24.97
C PRO A 194 -2.65 -3.40 25.04
N MET A 195 -3.69 -3.88 24.37
CA MET A 195 -3.90 -5.31 24.15
C MET A 195 -3.03 -5.75 22.98
N ILE A 196 -2.20 -6.75 23.22
CA ILE A 196 -1.42 -7.43 22.18
C ILE A 196 -2.31 -8.55 21.66
N PRO A 197 -2.62 -8.57 20.35
CA PRO A 197 -3.44 -9.62 19.77
C PRO A 197 -2.71 -10.95 19.82
N THR A 198 -3.45 -12.06 19.70
CA THR A 198 -2.87 -13.39 19.57
C THR A 198 -1.85 -13.40 18.43
N THR A 199 -0.63 -13.82 18.74
CA THR A 199 0.46 -13.98 17.78
C THR A 199 0.91 -15.43 17.71
N VAL A 200 1.35 -15.83 16.51
CA VAL A 200 1.80 -17.19 16.24
C VAL A 200 3.10 -17.18 15.46
N GLU A 201 3.90 -18.22 15.66
CA GLU A 201 5.01 -18.57 14.76
C GLU A 201 4.64 -19.88 14.07
N VAL A 202 4.79 -19.90 12.76
CA VAL A 202 4.34 -21.00 11.91
C VAL A 202 5.51 -21.48 11.06
N GLU A 203 5.68 -22.79 11.01
CA GLU A 203 6.56 -23.48 10.07
C GLU A 203 5.70 -24.06 8.95
N ILE A 204 6.15 -23.94 7.70
CA ILE A 204 5.43 -24.42 6.51
C ILE A 204 6.31 -25.31 5.66
N LEU A 205 5.75 -26.38 5.16
CA LEU A 205 6.32 -27.25 4.13
C LEU A 205 5.37 -27.27 2.94
N THR A 206 5.86 -26.92 1.77
CA THR A 206 5.05 -26.85 0.56
C THR A 206 5.49 -27.86 -0.48
N GLN A 207 4.53 -28.34 -1.26
CA GLN A 207 4.75 -29.16 -2.46
C GLN A 207 3.95 -28.57 -3.61
N LYS A 208 4.60 -28.37 -4.75
CA LYS A 208 3.96 -27.94 -5.99
C LYS A 208 3.33 -29.15 -6.68
N PRO A 209 2.01 -29.12 -6.97
CA PRO A 209 1.44 -30.12 -7.81
C PRO A 209 2.12 -30.14 -9.19
N LYS A 210 2.30 -31.31 -9.76
CA LYS A 210 2.96 -31.44 -11.07
C LYS A 210 2.04 -30.87 -12.16
N VAL A 211 2.58 -29.96 -12.95
CA VAL A 211 1.89 -29.47 -14.15
C VAL A 211 2.05 -30.50 -15.26
N GLU A 212 0.96 -30.89 -15.89
CA GLU A 212 0.96 -31.84 -17.00
C GLU A 212 1.52 -31.17 -18.27
N GLN A 213 2.31 -31.90 -19.04
CA GLN A 213 2.94 -31.36 -20.25
C GLN A 213 1.90 -30.94 -21.31
N GLU A 214 0.76 -31.60 -21.32
CA GLU A 214 -0.38 -31.28 -22.18
C GLU A 214 -0.92 -29.88 -21.90
N GLU A 215 -1.06 -29.51 -20.62
CA GLU A 215 -1.50 -28.18 -20.21
C GLU A 215 -0.47 -27.11 -20.61
N VAL A 216 0.81 -27.37 -20.42
CA VAL A 216 1.88 -26.48 -20.88
C VAL A 216 1.81 -26.26 -22.40
N ASN A 217 1.59 -27.34 -23.15
CA ASN A 217 1.48 -27.26 -24.61
C ASN A 217 0.21 -26.49 -25.01
N ARG A 218 -0.91 -26.71 -24.33
CA ARG A 218 -2.16 -25.99 -24.54
C ARG A 218 -1.94 -24.46 -24.41
N ILE A 219 -1.32 -24.03 -23.31
CA ILE A 219 -1.04 -22.60 -23.05
C ILE A 219 -0.09 -22.01 -24.09
N LYS A 220 1.00 -22.72 -24.40
CA LYS A 220 1.94 -22.26 -25.42
C LYS A 220 1.28 -22.10 -26.79
N ASN A 221 0.38 -23.00 -27.16
CA ASN A 221 -0.36 -22.91 -28.41
C ASN A 221 -1.38 -21.77 -28.37
N GLN A 222 -2.07 -21.56 -27.24
CA GLN A 222 -2.99 -20.45 -27.06
C GLN A 222 -2.29 -19.08 -27.17
N LEU A 223 -1.11 -18.92 -26.58
CA LEU A 223 -0.31 -17.71 -26.71
C LEU A 223 0.19 -17.49 -28.14
N ARG A 224 0.52 -18.57 -28.88
CA ARG A 224 0.87 -18.47 -30.32
C ARG A 224 -0.33 -18.03 -31.13
N ASP A 225 -1.51 -18.58 -30.89
CA ASP A 225 -2.76 -18.15 -31.54
C ASP A 225 -3.00 -16.64 -31.31
N TYR A 226 -2.83 -16.16 -30.08
CA TYR A 226 -2.94 -14.73 -29.77
C TYR A 226 -1.91 -13.91 -30.55
N THR A 227 -0.66 -14.38 -30.67
CA THR A 227 0.37 -13.74 -31.46
C THR A 227 -0.05 -13.64 -32.94
N ASP A 228 -0.57 -14.73 -33.51
CA ASP A 228 -1.00 -14.78 -34.90
C ASP A 228 -2.18 -13.85 -35.17
N ARG A 229 -3.18 -13.80 -34.29
CA ARG A 229 -4.36 -12.92 -34.41
C ARG A 229 -3.98 -11.44 -34.35
N VAL A 230 -3.05 -11.07 -33.46
CA VAL A 230 -2.54 -9.69 -33.39
C VAL A 230 -1.73 -9.35 -34.63
N THR A 231 -0.87 -10.24 -35.09
CA THR A 231 -0.01 -10.02 -36.25
C THR A 231 -0.83 -9.89 -37.55
N LYS A 232 -1.92 -10.64 -37.67
CA LYS A 232 -2.85 -10.54 -38.82
C LYS A 232 -3.78 -9.31 -38.70
N GLY A 233 -3.77 -8.59 -37.60
CA GLY A 233 -4.64 -7.44 -37.40
C GLY A 233 -6.11 -7.80 -37.08
N GLU A 234 -6.41 -9.06 -36.72
CA GLU A 234 -7.75 -9.52 -36.37
C GLU A 234 -8.23 -8.93 -35.04
N THR A 235 -7.30 -8.59 -34.14
CA THR A 235 -7.57 -7.99 -32.85
C THR A 235 -6.35 -7.24 -32.33
N SER A 236 -6.54 -6.33 -31.36
CA SER A 236 -5.43 -5.66 -30.71
C SER A 236 -4.84 -6.50 -29.57
N PHE A 237 -3.54 -6.34 -29.32
CA PHE A 237 -2.88 -6.97 -28.17
C PHE A 237 -3.57 -6.59 -26.85
N GLU A 238 -3.92 -5.31 -26.72
CA GLU A 238 -4.59 -4.75 -25.55
C GLU A 238 -5.95 -5.42 -25.28
N THR A 239 -6.74 -5.67 -26.33
CA THR A 239 -8.03 -6.37 -26.21
C THR A 239 -7.82 -7.80 -25.70
N LEU A 240 -6.85 -8.53 -26.25
CA LEU A 240 -6.56 -9.89 -25.78
C LEU A 240 -6.03 -9.89 -24.36
N ALA A 241 -5.18 -8.93 -23.98
CA ALA A 241 -4.68 -8.81 -22.62
C ALA A 241 -5.82 -8.57 -21.62
N ARG A 242 -6.76 -7.68 -21.94
CA ARG A 242 -7.93 -7.42 -21.10
C ARG A 242 -8.84 -8.61 -20.92
N LEU A 243 -9.00 -9.43 -21.96
CA LEU A 243 -9.90 -10.59 -21.94
C LEU A 243 -9.28 -11.85 -21.35
N TYR A 244 -8.00 -12.05 -21.57
CA TYR A 244 -7.39 -13.36 -21.32
C TYR A 244 -6.14 -13.34 -20.44
N SER A 245 -5.52 -12.18 -20.18
CA SER A 245 -4.36 -12.15 -19.31
C SER A 245 -4.72 -12.44 -17.87
N GLU A 246 -4.00 -13.37 -17.26
CA GLU A 246 -4.13 -13.75 -15.86
C GLU A 246 -3.20 -12.94 -14.93
N ASP A 247 -2.65 -11.83 -15.43
CA ASP A 247 -1.94 -10.85 -14.60
C ASP A 247 -2.91 -9.84 -14.00
N PRO A 248 -3.22 -9.91 -12.69
CA PRO A 248 -4.19 -8.99 -12.07
C PRO A 248 -3.71 -7.53 -12.07
N GLY A 249 -2.38 -7.31 -12.16
CA GLY A 249 -1.79 -5.99 -12.10
C GLY A 249 -1.91 -5.20 -13.41
N SER A 250 -1.86 -5.88 -14.56
CA SER A 250 -1.83 -5.20 -15.86
C SER A 250 -2.96 -5.58 -16.82
N ALA A 251 -3.65 -6.69 -16.60
CA ALA A 251 -4.70 -7.17 -17.53
C ALA A 251 -5.74 -6.11 -17.85
N ARG A 252 -6.28 -5.43 -16.84
CA ARG A 252 -7.28 -4.36 -17.00
C ARG A 252 -6.76 -3.14 -17.78
N GLN A 253 -5.44 -2.94 -17.75
CA GLN A 253 -4.73 -1.87 -18.48
C GLN A 253 -4.24 -2.34 -19.85
N GLY A 254 -4.80 -3.45 -20.37
CA GLY A 254 -4.38 -4.00 -21.65
C GLY A 254 -2.97 -4.61 -21.61
N GLY A 255 -2.54 -5.06 -20.45
CA GLY A 255 -1.24 -5.69 -20.21
C GLY A 255 -0.07 -4.71 -20.02
N GLU A 256 -0.31 -3.39 -19.99
CA GLU A 256 0.76 -2.37 -19.89
C GLU A 256 1.37 -2.35 -18.48
N LEU A 257 2.72 -2.40 -18.42
CA LEU A 257 3.50 -2.41 -17.17
C LEU A 257 4.05 -1.03 -16.78
N GLY A 258 4.02 -0.05 -17.71
CA GLY A 258 4.71 1.22 -17.53
C GLY A 258 6.23 1.11 -17.73
N TYR A 259 6.96 2.21 -17.45
CA TYR A 259 8.42 2.23 -17.63
C TYR A 259 9.13 1.50 -16.50
N MET A 260 9.76 0.36 -16.86
CA MET A 260 10.51 -0.48 -15.91
C MET A 260 11.95 -0.66 -16.33
N GLY A 261 12.86 -0.63 -15.35
CA GLY A 261 14.26 -1.02 -15.55
C GLY A 261 14.40 -2.55 -15.54
N ARG A 262 15.50 -3.05 -16.13
CA ARG A 262 15.77 -4.49 -16.26
C ARG A 262 15.72 -5.24 -14.94
N GLY A 263 16.21 -4.66 -13.84
CA GLY A 263 16.27 -5.29 -12.52
C GLY A 263 14.92 -5.38 -11.79
N MET A 264 13.86 -4.74 -12.32
CA MET A 264 12.50 -4.78 -11.75
C MET A 264 11.63 -5.90 -12.34
N LEU A 265 12.13 -6.59 -13.36
CA LEU A 265 11.41 -7.61 -14.11
C LEU A 265 12.04 -8.99 -13.84
N ASP A 266 11.24 -10.06 -14.00
CA ASP A 266 11.77 -11.42 -14.03
C ASP A 266 12.90 -11.54 -15.06
N PRO A 267 14.01 -12.23 -14.76
CA PRO A 267 15.18 -12.28 -15.66
C PRO A 267 14.88 -12.78 -17.08
N ALA A 268 14.03 -13.81 -17.23
CA ALA A 268 13.65 -14.35 -18.52
C ALA A 268 12.74 -13.38 -19.28
N PHE A 269 11.79 -12.79 -18.59
CA PHE A 269 10.93 -11.73 -19.13
C PHE A 269 11.75 -10.51 -19.55
N ALA A 270 12.63 -10.02 -18.70
CA ALA A 270 13.50 -8.88 -18.98
C ALA A 270 14.39 -9.14 -20.21
N SER A 271 14.97 -10.34 -20.30
CA SER A 271 15.79 -10.70 -21.46
C SER A 271 14.99 -10.61 -22.77
N ALA A 272 13.78 -11.15 -22.80
CA ALA A 272 12.93 -11.11 -23.98
C ALA A 272 12.44 -9.68 -24.30
N ALA A 273 11.95 -8.95 -23.28
CA ALA A 273 11.40 -7.60 -23.44
C ALA A 273 12.44 -6.59 -23.92
N PHE A 274 13.66 -6.60 -23.35
CA PHE A 274 14.74 -5.70 -23.75
C PHE A 274 15.36 -6.02 -25.10
N ASN A 275 15.13 -7.22 -25.67
CA ASN A 275 15.53 -7.58 -27.01
C ASN A 275 14.53 -7.14 -28.10
N LEU A 276 13.33 -6.71 -27.70
CA LEU A 276 12.35 -6.15 -28.65
C LEU A 276 12.79 -4.74 -29.07
N THR A 277 12.92 -4.52 -30.36
CA THR A 277 13.30 -3.23 -30.96
C THR A 277 12.19 -2.60 -31.77
N ASP A 278 11.19 -3.38 -32.15
CA ASP A 278 10.08 -2.97 -33.01
C ASP A 278 8.76 -3.15 -32.27
N PRO A 279 8.01 -2.06 -32.03
CA PRO A 279 6.70 -2.12 -31.36
C PRO A 279 5.64 -2.98 -32.07
N LYS A 280 5.83 -3.24 -33.38
CA LYS A 280 4.93 -4.09 -34.15
C LYS A 280 5.22 -5.59 -33.99
N LYS A 281 6.40 -5.94 -33.47
CA LYS A 281 6.79 -7.34 -33.27
C LYS A 281 6.47 -7.78 -31.85
N LEU A 282 5.96 -8.99 -31.75
CA LEU A 282 5.72 -9.66 -30.49
C LEU A 282 6.87 -10.59 -30.13
N SER A 283 7.09 -10.82 -28.84
CA SER A 283 8.05 -11.83 -28.41
C SER A 283 7.58 -13.23 -28.78
N LYS A 284 8.51 -14.18 -28.81
CA LYS A 284 8.16 -15.60 -28.68
C LYS A 284 7.54 -15.81 -27.30
N VAL A 285 6.91 -16.99 -27.09
CA VAL A 285 6.43 -17.38 -25.76
C VAL A 285 7.61 -17.45 -24.79
N VAL A 286 7.53 -16.68 -23.72
CA VAL A 286 8.55 -16.58 -22.66
C VAL A 286 8.04 -17.29 -21.42
N GLU A 287 8.85 -18.15 -20.84
CA GLU A 287 8.57 -18.80 -19.56
C GLU A 287 9.26 -18.03 -18.43
N SER A 288 8.51 -17.69 -17.38
CA SER A 288 8.99 -17.03 -16.18
C SER A 288 8.51 -17.75 -14.91
N GLU A 289 8.94 -17.28 -13.76
CA GLU A 289 8.41 -17.80 -12.49
C GLU A 289 6.90 -17.62 -12.32
N PHE A 290 6.28 -16.67 -13.04
CA PHE A 290 4.84 -16.37 -12.97
C PHE A 290 3.99 -17.19 -13.93
N GLY A 291 4.57 -17.74 -14.98
CA GLY A 291 3.87 -18.47 -16.04
C GLY A 291 4.46 -18.23 -17.42
N TYR A 292 3.60 -18.26 -18.44
CA TYR A 292 3.98 -18.10 -19.84
C TYR A 292 3.48 -16.76 -20.36
N HIS A 293 4.36 -16.05 -21.08
CA HIS A 293 4.07 -14.68 -21.54
C HIS A 293 4.29 -14.55 -23.04
N ILE A 294 3.56 -13.64 -23.66
CA ILE A 294 3.94 -12.92 -24.88
C ILE A 294 4.04 -11.44 -24.57
N ILE A 295 4.97 -10.74 -25.19
CA ILE A 295 5.34 -9.36 -24.82
C ILE A 295 5.33 -8.50 -26.08
N GLN A 296 4.82 -7.27 -25.97
CA GLN A 296 4.90 -6.24 -26.99
C GLN A 296 5.58 -5.00 -26.41
N LEU A 297 6.56 -4.46 -27.12
CA LEU A 297 7.18 -3.18 -26.80
C LEU A 297 6.19 -2.04 -27.11
N ILE A 298 6.07 -1.06 -26.20
CA ILE A 298 5.34 0.19 -26.44
C ILE A 298 6.32 1.31 -26.72
N ASP A 299 7.28 1.53 -25.81
CA ASP A 299 8.25 2.62 -25.89
C ASP A 299 9.53 2.29 -25.10
N ARG A 300 10.61 3.00 -25.39
CA ARG A 300 11.89 2.86 -24.70
C ARG A 300 12.45 4.24 -24.35
N ARG A 301 12.89 4.40 -23.10
CA ARG A 301 13.52 5.64 -22.60
C ARG A 301 14.78 5.30 -21.81
N GLY A 302 15.93 5.50 -22.45
CA GLY A 302 17.22 5.17 -21.88
C GLY A 302 17.30 3.69 -21.47
N ASP A 303 17.53 3.43 -20.20
CA ASP A 303 17.64 2.10 -19.59
C ASP A 303 16.28 1.48 -19.15
N LYS A 304 15.17 2.18 -19.40
CA LYS A 304 13.81 1.72 -19.08
C LYS A 304 13.02 1.42 -20.34
N ILE A 305 12.15 0.42 -20.24
CA ILE A 305 11.19 0.06 -21.27
C ILE A 305 9.77 0.16 -20.75
N ASN A 306 8.86 0.59 -21.61
CA ASN A 306 7.43 0.39 -21.43
C ASN A 306 6.98 -0.72 -22.37
N CYS A 307 6.41 -1.78 -21.82
CA CYS A 307 5.89 -2.91 -22.57
C CYS A 307 4.54 -3.36 -22.01
N ARG A 308 3.84 -4.13 -22.83
CA ARG A 308 2.63 -4.83 -22.41
C ARG A 308 2.82 -6.33 -22.58
N HIS A 309 2.10 -7.11 -21.75
CA HIS A 309 2.19 -8.56 -21.82
C HIS A 309 0.82 -9.23 -21.65
N ILE A 310 0.74 -10.47 -22.11
CA ILE A 310 -0.32 -11.40 -21.76
C ILE A 310 0.33 -12.53 -20.98
N LEU A 311 -0.12 -12.76 -19.77
CA LEU A 311 0.29 -13.86 -18.90
C LEU A 311 -0.78 -14.92 -18.90
N LEU A 312 -0.40 -16.18 -19.16
CA LEU A 312 -1.21 -17.37 -18.87
C LEU A 312 -0.47 -18.28 -17.87
N LYS A 313 -1.19 -18.77 -16.89
CA LYS A 313 -0.67 -19.67 -15.86
C LYS A 313 -1.13 -21.09 -16.14
N PRO A 314 -0.25 -22.11 -16.04
CA PRO A 314 -0.70 -23.48 -16.18
C PRO A 314 -1.58 -23.89 -15.00
N HIS A 315 -2.75 -24.42 -15.30
CA HIS A 315 -3.66 -24.97 -14.32
C HIS A 315 -3.21 -26.37 -13.94
N VAL A 316 -3.26 -26.66 -12.65
CA VAL A 316 -2.97 -28.02 -12.16
C VAL A 316 -4.26 -28.84 -12.10
N SER A 317 -4.18 -30.12 -12.51
CA SER A 317 -5.32 -31.01 -12.41
C SER A 317 -5.62 -31.39 -10.95
N MET A 318 -6.88 -31.70 -10.66
CA MET A 318 -7.28 -32.21 -9.34
C MET A 318 -6.47 -33.45 -8.95
N ALA A 319 -6.20 -34.33 -9.92
CA ALA A 319 -5.38 -35.52 -9.70
C ALA A 319 -3.96 -35.18 -9.24
N SER A 320 -3.34 -34.13 -9.83
CA SER A 320 -2.02 -33.65 -9.44
C SER A 320 -2.02 -32.98 -8.05
N ILE A 321 -3.10 -32.28 -7.71
CA ILE A 321 -3.30 -31.71 -6.37
C ILE A 321 -3.42 -32.83 -5.32
N ASP A 322 -4.24 -33.83 -5.60
CA ASP A 322 -4.44 -34.97 -4.70
C ASP A 322 -3.15 -35.78 -4.51
N ALA A 323 -2.38 -35.99 -5.58
CA ALA A 323 -1.07 -36.64 -5.49
C ALA A 323 -0.09 -35.85 -4.61
N ALA A 324 -0.08 -34.51 -4.72
CA ALA A 324 0.75 -33.67 -3.87
C ALA A 324 0.31 -33.72 -2.39
N LYS A 325 -1.00 -33.70 -2.12
CA LYS A 325 -1.55 -33.86 -0.77
C LYS A 325 -1.21 -35.24 -0.17
N GLN A 326 -1.34 -36.33 -0.94
CA GLN A 326 -0.96 -37.68 -0.50
C GLN A 326 0.53 -37.76 -0.16
N ARG A 327 1.38 -37.14 -0.97
CA ARG A 327 2.82 -37.04 -0.67
C ARG A 327 3.09 -36.33 0.65
N LEU A 328 2.42 -35.20 0.87
CA LEU A 328 2.51 -34.44 2.14
C LEU A 328 2.00 -35.25 3.33
N ASP A 329 0.94 -36.04 3.15
CA ASP A 329 0.39 -36.94 4.18
C ASP A 329 1.41 -38.01 4.57
N SER A 330 2.09 -38.60 3.57
CA SER A 330 3.16 -39.58 3.80
C SER A 330 4.32 -38.95 4.59
N ILE A 331 4.74 -37.72 4.20
CA ILE A 331 5.78 -36.95 4.91
C ILE A 331 5.35 -36.65 6.35
N SER A 332 4.10 -36.19 6.55
CA SER A 332 3.54 -35.94 7.88
C SER A 332 3.54 -37.19 8.77
N THR A 333 3.24 -38.35 8.18
CA THR A 333 3.26 -39.66 8.86
C THR A 333 4.69 -40.06 9.25
N ASP A 334 5.66 -39.83 8.36
CA ASP A 334 7.07 -40.13 8.63
C ASP A 334 7.65 -39.22 9.73
N ILE A 335 7.25 -37.95 9.76
CA ILE A 335 7.60 -37.02 10.84
C ILE A 335 7.00 -37.51 12.18
N LYS A 336 5.71 -37.86 12.20
CA LYS A 336 5.05 -38.39 13.42
C LYS A 336 5.68 -39.68 13.93
N ASN A 337 6.20 -40.50 13.04
CA ASN A 337 6.93 -41.72 13.37
C ASN A 337 8.40 -41.49 13.76
N GLY A 338 8.86 -40.23 13.80
CA GLY A 338 10.21 -39.87 14.23
C GLY A 338 11.33 -40.21 13.25
N LYS A 339 11.00 -40.48 11.96
CA LYS A 339 12.03 -40.73 10.94
C LYS A 339 12.92 -39.51 10.68
N PHE A 340 12.35 -38.31 10.74
CA PHE A 340 12.99 -37.01 10.62
C PHE A 340 12.11 -35.91 11.23
N THR A 341 12.69 -34.75 11.51
CA THR A 341 11.96 -33.61 12.07
C THR A 341 11.26 -32.82 10.97
N PHE A 342 10.28 -31.97 11.32
CA PHE A 342 9.60 -31.07 10.39
C PHE A 342 10.58 -30.14 9.69
N GLU A 343 11.53 -29.58 10.44
CA GLU A 343 12.56 -28.68 9.97
C GLU A 343 13.48 -29.35 8.93
N ASN A 344 13.86 -30.62 9.18
CA ASN A 344 14.67 -31.40 8.24
C ASN A 344 13.87 -31.71 6.97
N ALA A 345 12.59 -32.11 7.12
CA ALA A 345 11.71 -32.32 5.96
C ALA A 345 11.60 -31.05 5.12
N THR A 346 11.40 -29.92 5.76
CA THR A 346 11.30 -28.62 5.05
C THR A 346 12.59 -28.28 4.32
N ALA A 347 13.72 -28.41 4.95
CA ALA A 347 15.03 -28.06 4.36
C ALA A 347 15.34 -28.86 3.08
N TYR A 348 14.89 -30.13 3.00
CA TYR A 348 15.24 -31.00 1.88
C TYR A 348 14.10 -31.25 0.90
N ILE A 349 12.86 -31.12 1.33
CA ILE A 349 11.69 -31.59 0.55
C ILE A 349 10.80 -30.40 0.11
N SER A 350 10.79 -29.26 0.85
CA SER A 350 9.91 -28.14 0.52
C SER A 350 10.27 -27.51 -0.82
N ASP A 351 9.26 -27.20 -1.62
CA ASP A 351 9.41 -26.50 -2.90
C ASP A 351 9.45 -24.96 -2.75
N ASP A 352 9.11 -24.43 -1.58
CA ASP A 352 9.25 -23.01 -1.29
C ASP A 352 10.68 -22.68 -0.85
N LYS A 353 11.40 -21.94 -1.68
CA LYS A 353 12.81 -21.59 -1.45
C LYS A 353 13.02 -20.66 -0.25
N ASP A 354 12.05 -19.79 0.01
CA ASP A 354 12.19 -18.74 1.03
C ASP A 354 12.09 -19.34 2.43
N THR A 355 11.08 -20.15 2.70
CA THR A 355 10.92 -20.83 3.99
C THR A 355 11.85 -22.03 4.13
N ARG A 356 12.18 -22.74 3.04
CA ARG A 356 13.13 -23.86 3.05
C ARG A 356 14.47 -23.49 3.66
N ASN A 357 15.03 -22.35 3.27
CA ASN A 357 16.30 -21.87 3.79
C ASN A 357 16.24 -21.42 5.27
N ASN A 358 15.03 -21.24 5.79
CA ASN A 358 14.76 -20.89 7.19
C ASN A 358 14.09 -22.05 7.95
N HIS A 359 14.39 -23.30 7.56
CA HIS A 359 13.86 -24.51 8.19
C HIS A 359 12.31 -24.54 8.30
N GLY A 360 11.64 -23.94 7.36
CA GLY A 360 10.19 -23.83 7.31
C GLY A 360 9.60 -22.63 8.01
N LEU A 361 10.35 -21.92 8.82
CA LEU A 361 9.84 -20.79 9.59
C LEU A 361 9.45 -19.63 8.67
N MET A 362 8.19 -19.23 8.74
CA MET A 362 7.66 -18.10 8.00
C MET A 362 8.17 -16.77 8.55
N VAL A 363 8.32 -15.77 7.70
CA VAL A 363 8.78 -14.43 8.06
C VAL A 363 7.72 -13.40 7.70
N ASN A 364 7.30 -12.62 8.69
CA ASN A 364 6.39 -11.49 8.51
C ASN A 364 7.18 -10.27 7.98
N SER A 365 6.95 -9.93 6.72
CA SER A 365 7.56 -8.75 6.08
C SER A 365 6.71 -7.49 6.24
N SER A 366 5.46 -7.61 6.72
CA SER A 366 4.54 -6.48 6.91
C SER A 366 4.83 -5.70 8.20
N ALA A 367 5.60 -6.28 9.13
CA ALA A 367 6.01 -5.61 10.35
C ALA A 367 7.17 -4.63 10.06
N ASN A 368 7.24 -3.54 10.82
CA ASN A 368 8.34 -2.56 10.74
C ASN A 368 9.73 -3.19 11.00
N ALA A 369 9.77 -4.37 11.57
CA ALA A 369 10.95 -5.20 11.74
C ALA A 369 10.65 -6.61 11.22
N ARG A 370 11.62 -7.21 10.53
CA ARG A 370 11.53 -8.59 10.05
C ARG A 370 11.42 -9.54 11.25
N THR A 371 10.27 -10.21 11.40
CA THR A 371 9.98 -11.08 12.55
C THR A 371 9.35 -12.39 12.08
N SER A 372 9.46 -13.45 12.89
CA SER A 372 8.75 -14.71 12.68
C SER A 372 7.33 -14.71 13.26
N ARG A 373 6.99 -13.67 14.05
CA ARG A 373 5.68 -13.57 14.69
C ARG A 373 4.65 -12.92 13.78
N PHE A 374 3.49 -13.52 13.69
CA PHE A 374 2.33 -13.04 12.94
C PHE A 374 1.17 -12.81 13.89
N ALA A 375 0.51 -11.66 13.80
CA ALA A 375 -0.87 -11.59 14.24
C ALA A 375 -1.72 -12.42 13.28
N MET A 376 -2.81 -13.03 13.76
CA MET A 376 -3.65 -13.90 12.91
C MET A 376 -4.13 -13.23 11.63
N LYS A 377 -4.39 -11.93 11.66
CA LYS A 377 -4.79 -11.12 10.50
C LYS A 377 -3.69 -10.91 9.45
N ASP A 378 -2.43 -11.09 9.82
CA ASP A 378 -1.26 -10.89 8.95
C ASP A 378 -0.82 -12.18 8.24
N LEU A 379 -1.41 -13.33 8.61
CA LEU A 379 -1.21 -14.59 7.93
C LEU A 379 -2.06 -14.66 6.65
N PRO A 380 -1.57 -15.37 5.60
CA PRO A 380 -2.42 -15.77 4.49
C PRO A 380 -3.69 -16.47 4.99
N THR A 381 -4.84 -16.17 4.38
CA THR A 381 -6.15 -16.60 4.87
C THR A 381 -6.25 -18.12 5.05
N GLU A 382 -5.69 -18.90 4.13
CA GLU A 382 -5.70 -20.36 4.16
C GLU A 382 -4.89 -20.89 5.36
N ILE A 383 -3.74 -20.30 5.62
CA ILE A 383 -2.87 -20.65 6.74
C ILE A 383 -3.54 -20.24 8.06
N ALA A 384 -4.08 -19.04 8.15
CA ALA A 384 -4.76 -18.55 9.35
C ALA A 384 -5.89 -19.49 9.78
N ARG A 385 -6.73 -19.90 8.82
CA ARG A 385 -7.86 -20.82 9.05
C ARG A 385 -7.41 -22.18 9.61
N VAL A 386 -6.29 -22.67 9.11
CA VAL A 386 -5.75 -23.97 9.56
C VAL A 386 -5.09 -23.84 10.92
N VAL A 387 -4.27 -22.81 11.11
CA VAL A 387 -3.51 -22.57 12.34
C VAL A 387 -4.42 -22.28 13.53
N GLU A 388 -5.60 -21.67 13.31
CA GLU A 388 -6.56 -21.34 14.37
C GLU A 388 -6.86 -22.53 15.28
N ASN A 389 -7.00 -23.71 14.70
CA ASN A 389 -7.40 -24.93 15.39
C ASN A 389 -6.23 -25.84 15.84
N LEU A 390 -4.97 -25.48 15.53
CA LEU A 390 -3.81 -26.27 15.90
C LEU A 390 -3.36 -25.97 17.33
N LYS A 391 -2.88 -27.01 18.02
CA LYS A 391 -2.10 -26.85 19.26
C LYS A 391 -0.63 -26.59 18.92
N VAL A 392 0.09 -26.04 19.89
CA VAL A 392 1.56 -25.86 19.75
C VAL A 392 2.20 -27.22 19.47
N ASP A 393 3.15 -27.26 18.54
CA ASP A 393 3.84 -28.43 17.99
C ASP A 393 2.95 -29.36 17.14
N GLU A 394 1.68 -29.04 16.94
CA GLU A 394 0.79 -29.82 16.09
C GLU A 394 0.95 -29.46 14.61
N MET A 395 0.91 -30.49 13.76
CA MET A 395 0.91 -30.35 12.30
C MET A 395 -0.50 -30.43 11.75
N SER A 396 -0.78 -29.62 10.75
CA SER A 396 -2.02 -29.67 10.00
C SER A 396 -2.12 -30.92 9.11
N LYS A 397 -3.35 -31.17 8.64
CA LYS A 397 -3.54 -32.00 7.43
C LYS A 397 -3.07 -31.22 6.21
N PRO A 398 -2.70 -31.88 5.10
CA PRO A 398 -2.42 -31.22 3.83
C PRO A 398 -3.61 -30.38 3.36
N PHE A 399 -3.34 -29.15 2.95
CA PHE A 399 -4.32 -28.24 2.38
C PHE A 399 -3.76 -27.54 1.15
N GLU A 400 -4.66 -26.96 0.39
CA GLU A 400 -4.36 -26.19 -0.81
C GLU A 400 -4.32 -24.69 -0.49
N MET A 401 -3.37 -23.99 -1.08
CA MET A 401 -3.26 -22.55 -0.99
C MET A 401 -2.66 -21.95 -2.26
N VAL A 402 -2.72 -20.63 -2.37
CA VAL A 402 -2.07 -19.90 -3.45
C VAL A 402 -0.80 -19.24 -2.90
N ASP A 403 0.34 -19.46 -3.56
CA ASP A 403 1.60 -18.84 -3.18
C ASP A 403 1.64 -17.32 -3.57
N ALA A 404 2.66 -16.61 -3.10
CA ALA A 404 2.85 -15.19 -3.41
C ALA A 404 2.97 -14.89 -4.92
N LYS A 405 3.23 -15.90 -5.76
CA LYS A 405 3.31 -15.80 -7.22
C LYS A 405 1.99 -16.16 -7.91
N GLY A 406 0.94 -16.42 -7.13
CA GLY A 406 -0.38 -16.78 -7.62
C GLY A 406 -0.47 -18.21 -8.17
N LYS A 407 0.40 -19.14 -7.72
CA LYS A 407 0.38 -20.55 -8.10
C LYS A 407 -0.27 -21.39 -7.02
N THR A 408 -1.05 -22.37 -7.45
CA THR A 408 -1.61 -23.39 -6.54
C THR A 408 -0.49 -24.27 -6.01
N VAL A 409 -0.40 -24.37 -4.69
CA VAL A 409 0.52 -25.25 -3.96
C VAL A 409 -0.23 -26.01 -2.88
N CYS A 410 0.26 -27.17 -2.52
CA CYS A 410 -0.20 -27.91 -1.35
C CYS A 410 0.77 -27.70 -0.20
N ALA A 411 0.25 -27.54 1.01
CA ALA A 411 1.06 -27.25 2.20
C ALA A 411 0.60 -28.08 3.40
N ILE A 412 1.54 -28.32 4.31
CA ILE A 412 1.29 -28.63 5.72
C ILE A 412 1.97 -27.54 6.55
N VAL A 413 1.34 -27.15 7.64
CA VAL A 413 1.90 -26.20 8.59
C VAL A 413 2.03 -26.86 9.96
N LYS A 414 3.05 -26.42 10.71
CA LYS A 414 3.26 -26.75 12.12
C LYS A 414 3.18 -25.47 12.92
N LEU A 415 2.36 -25.47 13.95
CA LEU A 415 2.30 -24.34 14.87
C LEU A 415 3.47 -24.43 15.85
N LYS A 416 4.47 -23.56 15.68
CA LYS A 416 5.68 -23.55 16.52
C LYS A 416 5.44 -22.91 17.86
N SER A 417 4.77 -21.77 17.89
CA SER A 417 4.43 -21.08 19.12
C SER A 417 3.10 -20.32 18.97
N ARG A 418 2.40 -20.11 20.10
CA ARG A 418 1.23 -19.28 20.19
C ARG A 418 1.29 -18.48 21.47
N ILE A 419 1.17 -17.16 21.36
CA ILE A 419 0.98 -16.25 22.47
C ILE A 419 -0.43 -15.71 22.36
N ASN A 420 -1.28 -16.05 23.31
CA ASN A 420 -2.68 -15.60 23.31
C ASN A 420 -2.76 -14.10 23.52
N GLU A 421 -3.90 -13.52 23.18
CA GLU A 421 -4.20 -12.13 23.45
C GLU A 421 -3.98 -11.81 24.94
N HIS A 422 -3.23 -10.75 25.20
CA HIS A 422 -2.89 -10.33 26.55
C HIS A 422 -2.63 -8.83 26.63
N ARG A 423 -2.68 -8.27 27.83
CA ARG A 423 -2.20 -6.90 28.05
C ARG A 423 -0.69 -6.89 27.93
N ALA A 424 -0.15 -5.89 27.19
CA ALA A 424 1.28 -5.79 26.97
C ALA A 424 2.10 -5.87 28.26
N THR A 425 3.19 -6.62 28.21
CA THR A 425 4.16 -6.73 29.30
C THR A 425 5.52 -6.21 28.86
N ILE A 426 6.29 -5.64 29.81
CA ILE A 426 7.64 -5.12 29.48
C ILE A 426 8.59 -6.24 29.05
N THR A 427 8.38 -7.45 29.56
CA THR A 427 9.29 -8.59 29.30
C THR A 427 9.07 -9.21 27.94
N GLU A 428 7.82 -9.31 27.49
CA GLU A 428 7.47 -10.02 26.25
C GLU A 428 7.25 -9.06 25.07
N ASP A 429 6.76 -7.84 25.36
CA ASP A 429 6.30 -6.88 24.34
C ASP A 429 7.13 -5.60 24.33
N PHE A 430 8.37 -5.67 24.81
CA PHE A 430 9.25 -4.50 24.93
C PHE A 430 9.35 -3.71 23.61
N GLN A 431 9.45 -4.38 22.45
CA GLN A 431 9.57 -3.70 21.16
C GLN A 431 8.29 -2.94 20.82
N ALA A 432 7.12 -3.55 21.01
CA ALA A 432 5.84 -2.88 20.77
C ALA A 432 5.67 -1.64 21.69
N MET A 433 6.06 -1.78 22.95
CA MET A 433 6.05 -0.67 23.90
C MET A 433 7.05 0.43 23.52
N LYS A 434 8.24 0.07 23.08
CA LYS A 434 9.25 1.02 22.58
C LYS A 434 8.74 1.79 21.36
N ASP A 435 8.05 1.11 20.44
CA ASP A 435 7.49 1.75 19.24
C ASP A 435 6.41 2.76 19.62
N ILE A 436 5.55 2.44 20.59
CA ILE A 436 4.55 3.37 21.12
C ILE A 436 5.21 4.61 21.75
N VAL A 437 6.20 4.41 22.60
CA VAL A 437 6.92 5.52 23.27
C VAL A 437 7.68 6.36 22.24
N THR A 438 8.29 5.71 21.25
CA THR A 438 8.99 6.39 20.16
C THR A 438 8.02 7.23 19.31
N ALA A 439 6.86 6.67 18.95
CA ALA A 439 5.83 7.40 18.20
C ALA A 439 5.33 8.61 19.00
N LYS A 440 5.06 8.44 20.29
CA LYS A 440 4.66 9.53 21.17
C LYS A 440 5.73 10.62 21.25
N ARG A 441 6.99 10.24 21.45
CA ARG A 441 8.11 11.19 21.53
C ARG A 441 8.30 11.97 20.23
N ARG A 442 8.11 11.30 19.09
CA ARG A 442 8.12 11.97 17.77
C ARG A 442 7.00 12.99 17.65
N GLN A 443 5.79 12.65 18.08
CA GLN A 443 4.67 13.59 18.08
C GLN A 443 4.90 14.78 19.00
N GLU A 444 5.45 14.56 20.19
CA GLU A 444 5.82 15.64 21.12
C GLU A 444 6.82 16.61 20.50
N ILE A 445 7.88 16.10 19.88
CA ILE A 445 8.89 16.91 19.19
C ILE A 445 8.29 17.71 18.04
N ILE A 446 7.45 17.09 17.22
CA ILE A 446 6.74 17.77 16.14
C ILE A 446 5.84 18.88 16.71
N HIS A 447 5.08 18.58 17.75
CA HIS A 447 4.20 19.54 18.41
C HIS A 447 4.97 20.75 18.97
N GLU A 448 6.03 20.50 19.73
CA GLU A 448 6.90 21.54 20.29
C GLU A 448 7.53 22.39 19.19
N TRP A 449 7.96 21.76 18.09
CA TRP A 449 8.50 22.44 16.94
C TRP A 449 7.46 23.34 16.28
N VAL A 450 6.23 22.87 16.05
CA VAL A 450 5.14 23.67 15.47
C VAL A 450 4.84 24.88 16.36
N VAL A 451 4.66 24.68 17.68
CA VAL A 451 4.42 25.78 18.63
C VAL A 451 5.52 26.82 18.58
N LYS A 452 6.78 26.40 18.50
CA LYS A 452 7.92 27.30 18.36
C LYS A 452 7.88 28.05 17.02
N LYS A 453 7.68 27.33 15.92
CA LYS A 453 7.68 27.90 14.58
C LYS A 453 6.52 28.85 14.32
N VAL A 454 5.34 28.58 14.86
CA VAL A 454 4.22 29.55 14.86
C VAL A 454 4.67 30.89 15.46
N LYS A 455 5.50 30.87 16.51
CA LYS A 455 6.01 32.08 17.15
C LYS A 455 7.08 32.83 16.31
N ASP A 456 7.87 32.11 15.54
CA ASP A 456 9.02 32.65 14.80
C ASP A 456 8.68 33.00 13.33
N THR A 457 7.53 32.54 12.82
CA THR A 457 7.13 32.74 11.42
C THR A 457 6.12 33.88 11.30
N TYR A 458 6.19 34.61 10.20
CA TYR A 458 5.17 35.62 9.89
C TYR A 458 3.83 34.95 9.67
N VAL A 459 2.82 35.39 10.41
CA VAL A 459 1.46 34.86 10.31
C VAL A 459 0.46 35.99 10.22
N LYS A 460 -0.36 36.00 9.16
CA LYS A 460 -1.45 36.98 9.00
C LYS A 460 -2.74 36.24 8.72
N MET A 461 -3.66 36.25 9.67
CA MET A 461 -4.95 35.58 9.63
C MET A 461 -6.08 36.58 9.39
N ASN A 462 -7.09 36.20 8.60
CA ASN A 462 -8.32 36.95 8.47
C ASN A 462 -9.01 37.04 9.84
N PRO A 463 -9.46 38.22 10.29
CA PRO A 463 -10.03 38.43 11.63
C PRO A 463 -11.20 37.51 11.99
N ARG A 464 -11.95 37.06 11.02
CA ARG A 464 -13.10 36.13 11.26
C ARG A 464 -12.72 34.83 11.90
N TYR A 465 -11.46 34.36 11.76
CA TYR A 465 -10.97 33.10 12.30
C TYR A 465 -10.25 33.24 13.65
N ARG A 466 -10.14 34.45 14.20
CA ARG A 466 -9.48 34.69 15.49
C ARG A 466 -10.15 33.99 16.67
N ASN A 467 -11.43 33.68 16.55
CA ASN A 467 -12.20 32.96 17.60
C ASN A 467 -12.10 31.44 17.48
N CYS A 468 -11.36 30.92 16.52
CA CYS A 468 -11.13 29.50 16.38
C CYS A 468 -10.36 28.92 17.58
N ASN A 469 -10.79 27.74 18.05
CA ASN A 469 -10.06 27.00 19.06
C ASN A 469 -9.02 26.09 18.38
N PHE A 470 -7.83 26.64 18.17
CA PHE A 470 -6.72 25.96 17.56
C PHE A 470 -6.04 24.98 18.51
N GLU A 471 -5.43 23.95 17.97
CA GLU A 471 -4.67 22.93 18.73
C GLU A 471 -3.29 23.49 19.16
N TYR A 472 -2.67 24.30 18.30
CA TYR A 472 -1.38 24.91 18.56
C TYR A 472 -1.56 26.36 19.02
N GLU A 473 -0.87 26.70 20.12
CA GLU A 473 -0.91 28.05 20.64
C GLU A 473 -0.07 29.02 19.79
N GLY A 474 -0.53 30.27 19.68
CA GLY A 474 0.21 31.36 19.07
C GLY A 474 -0.25 31.82 17.69
N TRP A 475 -1.27 31.21 17.10
CA TRP A 475 -1.83 31.65 15.83
C TRP A 475 -2.58 32.98 15.91
N ASN A 476 -3.21 33.28 17.04
CA ASN A 476 -3.95 34.52 17.29
C ASN A 476 -3.00 35.65 17.76
N ARG A 477 -2.32 36.32 16.84
CA ARG A 477 -1.47 37.49 17.12
C ARG A 477 -2.00 38.73 16.45
#